data_9709b8ded61c2f411dd348b5182a8a45
#
_entry.id   9709b8ded61c2f411dd348b5182a8a45
#
_cell.length_a   1.000
_cell.length_b   1.000
_cell.length_c   1.000
_cell.angle_alpha   90.00
_cell.angle_beta   90.00
_cell.angle_gamma   90.00
#
_symmetry.space_group_name_H-M   'P 1'
#
loop_
_entity.id
_entity.type
_entity.pdbx_description
1 polymer ?
#
loop_
_entity_poly.entity_id
_entity_poly.type
_entity_poly.pdbx_seq_one_letter_code
_entity_poly.pdbx_strand_id
1 'polypeptide(L)'
;MTEGRRPKFGADLRTVLAERDFRKLFWTRLVSQTGDGIITAAVGTFVFFNASTFPSPLAGAAAFAVLFLPYSLIGPFAGVLIDRWSRRQILVWSAPIRGALVVVTAALMAADNRGVPLYIAVLVLSGVSRFLLSTLSVALPHVTPAQKLVVANAVSDTLGGMMSALGGIVALGINAATGDTERGAAVTMLVGGGCYVAGALLATVMPKDLLGPGEARRRAVRLADDLAEVLSGLVAGARYVLKRRAPRSALFATSAYSFLFGPLFLMTVLLYRNYFYPGHVTVAESHVGTLAVLSAIGYVCAALITPPATRHLSKRAWITLMLVVAGVVAAVLGETFNQFGYLAVGFLMYLARQSVAITSVTILQEGIEDGFRGRVFAFYDMLYNAAYAIGAALFAVFMASDGKSPVVVAVVAAGFLVAAVAYWLSAGPSPVDGSPPAGGSPADASPADTSPAGRSPSAEAQRSSS
;
A
#
# COMPACT_ATOMS: atom_id res chain seq x y z
N MET A 1 0.41 23.90 -32.20
CA MET A 1 -0.79 23.06 -32.10
C MET A 1 -0.32 21.61 -32.22
N THR A 2 -0.02 20.94 -31.12
CA THR A 2 0.28 19.51 -31.08
C THR A 2 -0.87 18.82 -30.35
N GLU A 3 -1.69 18.13 -31.12
CA GLU A 3 -2.82 17.33 -30.65
C GLU A 3 -2.38 16.43 -29.48
N GLY A 4 -3.02 16.60 -28.33
CA GLY A 4 -2.87 15.77 -27.16
C GLY A 4 -3.28 14.33 -27.45
N ARG A 5 -2.34 13.51 -27.85
CA ARG A 5 -2.53 12.07 -28.01
C ARG A 5 -2.92 11.47 -26.67
N ARG A 6 -4.20 11.13 -26.50
CA ARG A 6 -4.68 10.40 -25.31
C ARG A 6 -3.77 9.18 -25.09
N PRO A 7 -3.21 8.99 -23.91
CA PRO A 7 -2.31 7.87 -23.63
C PRO A 7 -3.09 6.56 -23.88
N LYS A 8 -2.61 5.75 -24.82
CA LYS A 8 -3.10 4.39 -25.02
C LYS A 8 -2.36 3.52 -24.00
N PHE A 9 -2.96 3.28 -22.85
CA PHE A 9 -2.37 2.50 -21.75
C PHE A 9 -1.64 1.23 -22.21
N GLY A 10 -2.22 0.47 -23.14
CA GLY A 10 -1.58 -0.72 -23.68
C GLY A 10 -0.31 -0.46 -24.51
N ALA A 11 -0.22 0.67 -25.23
CA ALA A 11 0.97 1.05 -25.98
C ALA A 11 2.08 1.52 -25.02
N ASP A 12 1.73 2.29 -24.00
CA ASP A 12 2.67 2.76 -22.98
C ASP A 12 3.20 1.60 -22.13
N LEU A 13 2.36 0.64 -21.77
CA LEU A 13 2.76 -0.59 -21.09
C LEU A 13 3.78 -1.39 -21.91
N ARG A 14 3.50 -1.61 -23.18
CA ARG A 14 4.41 -2.35 -24.08
C ARG A 14 5.76 -1.64 -24.22
N THR A 15 5.77 -0.31 -24.27
CA THR A 15 7.01 0.45 -24.37
C THR A 15 7.79 0.47 -23.06
N VAL A 16 7.14 0.52 -21.90
CA VAL A 16 7.81 0.41 -20.59
C VAL A 16 8.42 -0.97 -20.43
N LEU A 17 7.71 -2.03 -20.78
CA LEU A 17 8.21 -3.41 -20.73
C LEU A 17 9.30 -3.70 -21.79
N ALA A 18 9.45 -2.89 -22.82
CA ALA A 18 10.54 -3.02 -23.80
C ALA A 18 11.90 -2.54 -23.25
N GLU A 19 11.89 -1.62 -22.25
CA GLU A 19 13.11 -1.08 -21.64
C GLU A 19 13.86 -2.16 -20.85
N ARG A 20 15.12 -2.45 -21.21
CA ARG A 20 15.90 -3.55 -20.61
C ARG A 20 16.13 -3.35 -19.10
N ASP A 21 16.44 -2.13 -18.67
CA ASP A 21 16.79 -1.86 -17.29
C ASP A 21 15.53 -1.78 -16.41
N PHE A 22 14.41 -1.30 -16.95
CA PHE A 22 13.11 -1.43 -16.28
C PHE A 22 12.77 -2.91 -16.03
N ARG A 23 12.92 -3.79 -17.02
CA ARG A 23 12.64 -5.23 -16.84
C ARG A 23 13.45 -5.87 -15.72
N LYS A 24 14.75 -5.55 -15.61
CA LYS A 24 15.60 -6.07 -14.52
C LYS A 24 15.08 -5.65 -13.15
N LEU A 25 14.77 -4.36 -12.97
CA LEU A 25 14.22 -3.83 -11.73
C LEU A 25 12.84 -4.42 -11.44
N PHE A 26 12.01 -4.53 -12.46
CA PHE A 26 10.65 -5.07 -12.38
C PHE A 26 10.64 -6.54 -11.95
N TRP A 27 11.44 -7.40 -12.57
CA TRP A 27 11.56 -8.81 -12.18
C TRP A 27 12.14 -8.96 -10.76
N THR A 28 13.14 -8.16 -10.39
CA THR A 28 13.65 -8.11 -9.02
C THR A 28 12.52 -7.82 -8.02
N ARG A 29 11.63 -6.89 -8.36
CA ARG A 29 10.46 -6.56 -7.54
C ARG A 29 9.48 -7.72 -7.46
N LEU A 30 9.05 -8.29 -8.59
CA LEU A 30 8.07 -9.36 -8.64
C LEU A 30 8.52 -10.59 -7.84
N VAL A 31 9.74 -11.04 -8.06
CA VAL A 31 10.31 -12.19 -7.35
C VAL A 31 10.44 -11.92 -5.84
N SER A 32 10.90 -10.73 -5.46
CA SER A 32 10.99 -10.36 -4.04
C SER A 32 9.62 -10.30 -3.37
N GLN A 33 8.61 -9.75 -4.04
CA GLN A 33 7.25 -9.67 -3.48
C GLN A 33 6.55 -11.03 -3.43
N THR A 34 6.87 -11.97 -4.33
CA THR A 34 6.44 -13.36 -4.19
C THR A 34 7.00 -13.96 -2.89
N GLY A 35 8.30 -13.75 -2.63
CA GLY A 35 8.91 -14.16 -1.37
C GLY A 35 8.27 -13.52 -0.13
N ASP A 36 7.98 -12.20 -0.20
CA ASP A 36 7.27 -11.50 0.88
C ASP A 36 5.89 -12.11 1.15
N GLY A 37 5.16 -12.49 0.09
CA GLY A 37 3.87 -13.17 0.21
C GLY A 37 3.96 -14.54 0.85
N ILE A 38 4.93 -15.36 0.41
CA ILE A 38 5.19 -16.70 0.98
C ILE A 38 5.52 -16.59 2.47
N ILE A 39 6.42 -15.69 2.84
CA ILE A 39 6.87 -15.51 4.21
C ILE A 39 5.76 -14.97 5.10
N THR A 40 5.00 -13.98 4.62
CA THR A 40 3.87 -13.42 5.38
C THR A 40 2.82 -14.50 5.65
N ALA A 41 2.51 -15.35 4.68
CA ALA A 41 1.59 -16.45 4.87
C ALA A 41 2.16 -17.51 5.81
N ALA A 42 3.44 -17.93 5.66
CA ALA A 42 4.07 -18.89 6.54
C ALA A 42 4.07 -18.45 8.01
N VAL A 43 4.43 -17.18 8.27
CA VAL A 43 4.37 -16.59 9.61
C VAL A 43 2.94 -16.49 10.11
N GLY A 44 2.01 -16.05 9.25
CA GLY A 44 0.59 -15.97 9.57
C GLY A 44 0.02 -17.33 9.98
N THR A 45 0.26 -18.38 9.19
CA THR A 45 -0.12 -19.74 9.51
C THR A 45 0.48 -20.20 10.82
N PHE A 46 1.79 -20.07 10.99
CA PHE A 46 2.48 -20.51 12.21
C PHE A 46 1.96 -19.80 13.46
N VAL A 47 1.73 -18.50 13.39
CA VAL A 47 1.27 -17.69 14.53
C VAL A 47 -0.21 -17.90 14.81
N PHE A 48 -1.05 -17.94 13.78
CA PHE A 48 -2.50 -17.99 13.96
C PHE A 48 -3.10 -19.38 13.97
N PHE A 49 -2.47 -20.39 13.37
CA PHE A 49 -3.07 -21.71 13.19
C PHE A 49 -2.38 -22.86 13.92
N ASN A 50 -1.57 -22.60 14.92
CA ASN A 50 -1.05 -23.70 15.71
C ASN A 50 -2.00 -24.15 16.83
N ALA A 51 -2.11 -25.48 17.02
CA ALA A 51 -3.08 -26.12 17.91
C ALA A 51 -2.86 -25.85 19.41
N SER A 52 -1.59 -25.72 19.85
CA SER A 52 -1.24 -25.75 21.26
C SER A 52 -1.38 -24.42 22.01
N THR A 53 -1.43 -23.30 21.32
CA THR A 53 -1.31 -21.99 21.95
C THR A 53 -2.09 -20.91 21.22
N PHE A 54 -3.40 -21.07 21.03
CA PHE A 54 -4.09 -19.90 20.55
C PHE A 54 -4.40 -18.99 21.69
N PRO A 55 -3.80 -17.85 21.55
CA PRO A 55 -3.87 -16.83 22.54
C PRO A 55 -5.23 -16.15 22.52
N SER A 56 -5.48 -15.41 23.58
CA SER A 56 -6.55 -14.43 23.64
C SER A 56 -6.59 -13.53 22.41
N PRO A 57 -7.71 -12.92 22.05
CA PRO A 57 -7.80 -11.95 20.96
C PRO A 57 -6.71 -10.88 21.01
N LEU A 58 -6.27 -10.50 22.21
CA LEU A 58 -5.21 -9.53 22.43
C LEU A 58 -3.83 -10.02 21.91
N ALA A 59 -3.51 -11.30 22.07
CA ALA A 59 -2.26 -11.83 21.55
C ALA A 59 -2.31 -12.00 20.02
N GLY A 60 -3.48 -12.31 19.46
CA GLY A 60 -3.71 -12.24 18.02
C GLY A 60 -3.51 -10.83 17.48
N ALA A 61 -4.01 -9.81 18.19
CA ALA A 61 -3.80 -8.41 17.83
C ALA A 61 -2.33 -7.99 17.94
N ALA A 62 -1.59 -8.48 18.93
CA ALA A 62 -0.16 -8.24 19.06
C ALA A 62 0.62 -8.86 17.88
N ALA A 63 0.30 -10.08 17.49
CA ALA A 63 0.87 -10.72 16.30
C ALA A 63 0.58 -9.89 15.03
N PHE A 64 -0.63 -9.37 14.92
CA PHE A 64 -1.05 -8.48 13.86
C PHE A 64 -0.25 -7.18 13.82
N ALA A 65 -0.05 -6.56 14.98
CA ALA A 65 0.74 -5.36 15.09
C ALA A 65 2.19 -5.59 14.62
N VAL A 66 2.80 -6.73 14.98
CA VAL A 66 4.16 -7.08 14.54
C VAL A 66 4.26 -7.23 13.02
N LEU A 67 3.24 -7.78 12.36
CA LEU A 67 3.24 -7.93 10.90
C LEU A 67 3.06 -6.60 10.16
N PHE A 68 2.23 -5.69 10.69
CA PHE A 68 1.83 -4.47 9.97
C PHE A 68 2.50 -3.19 10.46
N LEU A 69 2.97 -3.14 11.72
CA LEU A 69 3.63 -1.96 12.29
C LEU A 69 4.90 -1.52 11.55
N PRO A 70 5.76 -2.43 11.02
CA PRO A 70 6.93 -2.03 10.26
C PRO A 70 6.59 -1.20 9.02
N TYR A 71 5.43 -1.44 8.41
CA TYR A 71 4.97 -0.66 7.26
C TYR A 71 4.69 0.80 7.63
N SER A 72 4.23 1.05 8.86
CA SER A 72 3.98 2.41 9.36
C SER A 72 5.25 3.11 9.82
N LEU A 73 6.17 2.39 10.47
CA LEU A 73 7.34 2.98 11.12
C LEU A 73 8.51 3.15 10.15
N ILE A 74 8.78 2.15 9.31
CA ILE A 74 10.01 2.15 8.48
C ILE A 74 9.80 2.92 7.17
N GLY A 75 8.60 2.86 6.59
CA GLY A 75 8.31 3.48 5.30
C GLY A 75 8.77 4.93 5.17
N PRO A 76 8.38 5.83 6.07
CA PRO A 76 8.77 7.25 6.01
C PRO A 76 10.28 7.49 6.16
N PHE A 77 10.97 6.66 6.97
CA PHE A 77 12.39 6.83 7.30
C PHE A 77 13.32 6.12 6.32
N ALA A 78 12.79 5.22 5.50
CA ALA A 78 13.58 4.50 4.51
C ALA A 78 14.33 5.45 3.56
N GLY A 79 13.72 6.56 3.17
CA GLY A 79 14.29 7.55 2.26
C GLY A 79 15.65 8.07 2.69
N VAL A 80 15.83 8.35 3.98
CA VAL A 80 17.10 8.85 4.56
C VAL A 80 18.26 7.90 4.28
N LEU A 81 18.04 6.62 4.46
CA LEU A 81 19.08 5.60 4.23
C LEU A 81 19.28 5.32 2.74
N ILE A 82 18.18 5.35 1.94
CA ILE A 82 18.21 5.13 0.50
C ILE A 82 19.00 6.22 -0.22
N ASP A 83 18.95 7.45 0.25
CA ASP A 83 19.68 8.57 -0.36
C ASP A 83 21.18 8.57 -0.01
N ARG A 84 21.59 7.85 1.03
CA ARG A 84 23.00 7.73 1.44
C ARG A 84 23.75 6.60 0.76
N TRP A 85 23.05 5.53 0.37
CA TRP A 85 23.65 4.33 -0.20
C TRP A 85 23.29 4.14 -1.66
N SER A 86 24.15 3.48 -2.42
CA SER A 86 23.81 3.05 -3.77
C SER A 86 22.61 2.10 -3.70
N ARG A 87 21.53 2.46 -4.39
CA ARG A 87 20.30 1.68 -4.40
C ARG A 87 20.55 0.25 -4.87
N ARG A 88 21.45 0.06 -5.85
CA ARG A 88 21.86 -1.29 -6.27
C ARG A 88 22.52 -2.07 -5.12
N GLN A 89 23.41 -1.43 -4.33
CA GLN A 89 24.02 -2.09 -3.18
C GLN A 89 22.95 -2.46 -2.14
N ILE A 90 21.97 -1.60 -1.89
CA ILE A 90 20.84 -1.92 -1.01
C ILE A 90 20.11 -3.17 -1.51
N LEU A 91 19.79 -3.24 -2.82
CA LEU A 91 19.11 -4.40 -3.41
C LEU A 91 19.92 -5.69 -3.28
N VAL A 92 21.23 -5.63 -3.47
CA VAL A 92 22.12 -6.80 -3.36
C VAL A 92 22.33 -7.22 -1.92
N TRP A 93 22.65 -6.28 -1.00
CA TRP A 93 22.93 -6.60 0.39
C TRP A 93 21.68 -6.91 1.23
N SER A 94 20.50 -6.46 0.81
CA SER A 94 19.26 -6.82 1.50
C SER A 94 18.98 -8.32 1.46
N ALA A 95 19.46 -9.04 0.44
CA ALA A 95 19.20 -10.48 0.33
C ALA A 95 19.94 -11.33 1.35
N PRO A 96 21.28 -11.21 1.57
CA PRO A 96 21.93 -11.97 2.63
C PRO A 96 21.38 -11.62 4.01
N ILE A 97 21.02 -10.35 4.25
CA ILE A 97 20.39 -9.93 5.51
C ILE A 97 19.03 -10.61 5.67
N ARG A 98 18.17 -10.54 4.67
CA ARG A 98 16.86 -11.20 4.69
C ARG A 98 16.99 -12.72 4.73
N GLY A 99 17.96 -13.29 4.00
CA GLY A 99 18.25 -14.71 4.03
C GLY A 99 18.64 -15.20 5.42
N ALA A 100 19.54 -14.49 6.11
CA ALA A 100 19.90 -14.80 7.49
C ALA A 100 18.71 -14.69 8.45
N LEU A 101 17.88 -13.64 8.32
CA LEU A 101 16.67 -13.47 9.11
C LEU A 101 15.63 -14.55 8.83
N VAL A 102 15.50 -14.99 7.58
CA VAL A 102 14.64 -16.13 7.19
C VAL A 102 15.11 -17.41 7.87
N VAL A 103 16.43 -17.70 7.84
CA VAL A 103 16.99 -18.89 8.48
C VAL A 103 16.75 -18.84 10.00
N VAL A 104 16.99 -17.69 10.64
CA VAL A 104 16.74 -17.51 12.08
C VAL A 104 15.26 -17.72 12.39
N THR A 105 14.36 -17.11 11.60
CA THR A 105 12.91 -17.24 11.81
C THR A 105 12.45 -18.67 11.58
N ALA A 106 12.93 -19.34 10.52
CA ALA A 106 12.63 -20.73 10.24
C ALA A 106 13.14 -21.67 11.35
N ALA A 107 14.32 -21.42 11.90
CA ALA A 107 14.86 -22.20 13.03
C ALA A 107 14.02 -22.01 14.31
N LEU A 108 13.58 -20.78 14.59
CA LEU A 108 12.66 -20.50 15.71
C LEU A 108 11.32 -21.21 15.52
N MET A 109 10.77 -21.20 14.31
CA MET A 109 9.52 -21.91 13.98
C MET A 109 9.69 -23.43 14.12
N ALA A 110 10.79 -24.00 13.60
CA ALA A 110 11.08 -25.43 13.70
C ALA A 110 11.32 -25.89 15.15
N ALA A 111 11.76 -24.98 16.03
CA ALA A 111 11.91 -25.21 17.47
C ALA A 111 10.63 -24.93 18.28
N ASP A 112 9.51 -24.69 17.60
CA ASP A 112 8.23 -24.27 18.20
C ASP A 112 8.33 -23.06 19.13
N ASN A 113 9.30 -22.16 18.86
CA ASN A 113 9.47 -20.96 19.64
C ASN A 113 8.46 -19.88 19.19
N ARG A 114 7.53 -19.55 20.06
CA ARG A 114 6.46 -18.57 19.83
C ARG A 114 6.60 -17.34 20.72
N GLY A 115 7.73 -17.21 21.35
CA GLY A 115 8.03 -16.11 22.25
C GLY A 115 8.47 -14.84 21.51
N VAL A 116 8.89 -13.88 22.32
CA VAL A 116 9.40 -12.58 21.87
C VAL A 116 10.48 -12.68 20.77
N PRO A 117 11.42 -13.67 20.79
CA PRO A 117 12.43 -13.80 19.75
C PRO A 117 11.85 -13.94 18.33
N LEU A 118 10.78 -14.74 18.17
CA LEU A 118 10.11 -14.90 16.89
C LEU A 118 9.51 -13.57 16.40
N TYR A 119 8.79 -12.86 17.27
CA TYR A 119 8.18 -11.58 16.92
C TYR A 119 9.23 -10.53 16.54
N ILE A 120 10.37 -10.48 17.23
CA ILE A 120 11.48 -9.59 16.88
C ILE A 120 12.06 -9.97 15.52
N ALA A 121 12.32 -11.25 15.26
CA ALA A 121 12.86 -11.71 13.98
C ALA A 121 11.94 -11.36 12.82
N VAL A 122 10.63 -11.60 12.97
CA VAL A 122 9.60 -11.24 11.96
C VAL A 122 9.50 -9.73 11.79
N LEU A 123 9.53 -8.95 12.88
CA LEU A 123 9.49 -7.49 12.83
C LEU A 123 10.67 -6.93 12.02
N VAL A 124 11.89 -7.41 12.31
CA VAL A 124 13.10 -6.96 11.61
C VAL A 124 13.06 -7.40 10.15
N LEU A 125 12.67 -8.64 9.87
CA LEU A 125 12.54 -9.15 8.49
C LEU A 125 11.55 -8.33 7.67
N SER A 126 10.36 -8.08 8.21
CA SER A 126 9.33 -7.25 7.57
C SER A 126 9.82 -5.81 7.36
N GLY A 127 10.59 -5.29 8.30
CA GLY A 127 11.21 -3.98 8.20
C GLY A 127 12.22 -3.88 7.05
N VAL A 128 13.10 -4.86 6.91
CA VAL A 128 14.08 -4.92 5.81
C VAL A 128 13.36 -5.10 4.47
N SER A 129 12.30 -5.92 4.41
CA SER A 129 11.47 -6.08 3.22
C SER A 129 10.79 -4.77 2.82
N ARG A 130 10.25 -4.02 3.78
CA ARG A 130 9.65 -2.69 3.50
C ARG A 130 10.69 -1.69 3.01
N PHE A 131 11.87 -1.68 3.60
CA PHE A 131 12.99 -0.85 3.16
C PHE A 131 13.38 -1.14 1.70
N LEU A 132 13.43 -2.43 1.33
CA LEU A 132 13.70 -2.86 -0.04
C LEU A 132 12.62 -2.36 -1.02
N LEU A 133 11.34 -2.50 -0.69
CA LEU A 133 10.24 -2.03 -1.53
C LEU A 133 10.29 -0.52 -1.76
N SER A 134 10.62 0.25 -0.72
CA SER A 134 10.84 1.68 -0.83
C SER A 134 12.03 2.00 -1.77
N THR A 135 13.12 1.23 -1.66
CA THR A 135 14.30 1.38 -2.55
C THR A 135 13.94 1.11 -4.01
N LEU A 136 13.15 0.05 -4.29
CA LEU A 136 12.69 -0.28 -5.63
C LEU A 136 11.82 0.83 -6.24
N SER A 137 10.96 1.45 -5.44
CA SER A 137 10.11 2.57 -5.87
C SER A 137 10.94 3.83 -6.17
N VAL A 138 11.92 4.14 -5.33
CA VAL A 138 12.84 5.28 -5.53
C VAL A 138 13.81 5.05 -6.69
N ALA A 139 14.11 3.81 -7.04
CA ALA A 139 14.97 3.44 -8.17
C ALA A 139 14.26 3.55 -9.53
N LEU A 140 12.94 3.50 -9.57
CA LEU A 140 12.14 3.44 -10.80
C LEU A 140 12.38 4.62 -11.77
N PRO A 141 12.52 5.89 -11.33
CA PRO A 141 12.81 7.02 -12.22
C PRO A 141 14.16 6.93 -12.95
N HIS A 142 15.08 6.08 -12.49
CA HIS A 142 16.40 5.90 -13.11
C HIS A 142 16.38 4.93 -14.29
N VAL A 143 15.32 4.14 -14.42
CA VAL A 143 15.14 3.10 -15.43
C VAL A 143 13.92 3.33 -16.32
N THR A 144 13.21 4.44 -16.09
CA THR A 144 11.96 4.75 -16.82
C THR A 144 11.93 6.24 -17.18
N PRO A 145 11.61 6.59 -18.44
CA PRO A 145 11.43 7.98 -18.87
C PRO A 145 10.32 8.68 -18.03
N ALA A 146 10.52 9.97 -17.75
CA ALA A 146 9.61 10.75 -16.89
C ALA A 146 8.14 10.69 -17.34
N GLN A 147 7.89 10.69 -18.66
CA GLN A 147 6.54 10.65 -19.24
C GLN A 147 5.81 9.33 -18.98
N LYS A 148 6.54 8.24 -18.67
CA LYS A 148 6.00 6.89 -18.47
C LYS A 148 6.03 6.44 -17.01
N LEU A 149 6.54 7.28 -16.09
CA LEU A 149 6.67 6.95 -14.67
C LEU A 149 5.34 6.56 -14.01
N VAL A 150 4.24 7.23 -14.36
CA VAL A 150 2.92 6.93 -13.81
C VAL A 150 2.49 5.52 -14.18
N VAL A 151 2.65 5.11 -15.45
CA VAL A 151 2.31 3.77 -15.91
C VAL A 151 3.26 2.73 -15.29
N ALA A 152 4.56 3.01 -15.25
CA ALA A 152 5.57 2.13 -14.67
C ALA A 152 5.32 1.88 -13.17
N ASN A 153 4.99 2.90 -12.40
CA ASN A 153 4.62 2.77 -10.99
C ASN A 153 3.35 1.94 -10.82
N ALA A 154 2.27 2.30 -11.54
CA ALA A 154 1.00 1.60 -11.42
C ALA A 154 1.14 0.10 -11.74
N VAL A 155 1.86 -0.24 -12.81
CA VAL A 155 2.11 -1.62 -13.20
C VAL A 155 2.98 -2.34 -12.17
N SER A 156 4.06 -1.70 -11.70
CA SER A 156 4.96 -2.29 -10.72
C SER A 156 4.28 -2.56 -9.39
N ASP A 157 3.46 -1.63 -8.90
CA ASP A 157 2.75 -1.77 -7.65
C ASP A 157 1.63 -2.82 -7.75
N THR A 158 0.83 -2.78 -8.82
CA THR A 158 -0.28 -3.72 -9.02
C THR A 158 0.23 -5.16 -9.20
N LEU A 159 1.17 -5.38 -10.12
CA LEU A 159 1.70 -6.73 -10.37
C LEU A 159 2.53 -7.23 -9.19
N GLY A 160 3.24 -6.35 -8.50
CA GLY A 160 3.93 -6.70 -7.28
C GLY A 160 2.99 -7.18 -6.18
N GLY A 161 1.88 -6.46 -5.95
CA GLY A 161 0.84 -6.88 -5.00
C GLY A 161 0.19 -8.21 -5.39
N MET A 162 -0.07 -8.43 -6.69
CA MET A 162 -0.56 -9.71 -7.20
C MET A 162 0.43 -10.86 -6.97
N MET A 163 1.73 -10.62 -7.19
CA MET A 163 2.77 -11.63 -6.95
C MET A 163 2.92 -11.95 -5.45
N SER A 164 2.73 -10.97 -4.57
CA SER A 164 2.66 -11.21 -3.13
C SER A 164 1.44 -12.09 -2.76
N ALA A 165 0.28 -11.81 -3.33
CA ALA A 165 -0.91 -12.66 -3.12
C ALA A 165 -0.70 -14.09 -3.65
N LEU A 166 -0.11 -14.24 -4.84
CA LEU A 166 0.27 -15.55 -5.39
C LEU A 166 1.29 -16.28 -4.50
N GLY A 167 2.25 -15.57 -3.95
CA GLY A 167 3.18 -16.11 -2.96
C GLY A 167 2.47 -16.67 -1.74
N GLY A 168 1.47 -15.97 -1.23
CA GLY A 168 0.61 -16.47 -0.15
C GLY A 168 -0.12 -17.76 -0.51
N ILE A 169 -0.66 -17.87 -1.73
CA ILE A 169 -1.31 -19.09 -2.23
C ILE A 169 -0.29 -20.24 -2.34
N VAL A 170 0.90 -19.97 -2.84
CA VAL A 170 1.99 -20.96 -2.91
C VAL A 170 2.34 -21.48 -1.50
N ALA A 171 2.42 -20.58 -0.52
CA ALA A 171 2.70 -20.96 0.87
C ALA A 171 1.64 -21.93 1.42
N LEU A 172 0.37 -21.66 1.17
CA LEU A 172 -0.73 -22.55 1.58
C LEU A 172 -0.61 -23.92 0.89
N GLY A 173 -0.24 -23.95 -0.39
CA GLY A 173 0.00 -25.21 -1.11
C GLY A 173 1.18 -26.01 -0.54
N ILE A 174 2.26 -25.35 -0.16
CA ILE A 174 3.43 -26.01 0.46
C ILE A 174 3.03 -26.55 1.84
N ASN A 175 2.34 -25.77 2.66
CA ASN A 175 1.86 -26.21 3.97
C ASN A 175 0.96 -27.45 3.84
N ALA A 176 -0.01 -27.44 2.93
CA ALA A 176 -0.88 -28.58 2.68
C ALA A 176 -0.09 -29.83 2.25
N ALA A 177 0.95 -29.68 1.43
CA ALA A 177 1.80 -30.76 0.96
C ALA A 177 2.75 -31.31 2.05
N THR A 178 3.15 -30.47 3.01
CA THR A 178 4.08 -30.84 4.09
C THR A 178 3.37 -31.32 5.36
N GLY A 179 2.02 -31.27 5.40
CA GLY A 179 1.21 -31.79 6.49
C GLY A 179 1.07 -30.85 7.68
N ASP A 180 1.09 -29.52 7.47
CA ASP A 180 0.82 -28.45 8.46
C ASP A 180 1.64 -28.58 9.76
N THR A 181 2.86 -29.09 9.65
CA THR A 181 3.79 -29.22 10.78
C THR A 181 4.64 -27.96 10.92
N GLU A 182 5.24 -27.78 12.09
CA GLU A 182 6.22 -26.70 12.33
C GLU A 182 7.39 -26.76 11.34
N ARG A 183 7.79 -27.99 10.94
CA ARG A 183 8.78 -28.19 9.88
C ARG A 183 8.27 -27.74 8.52
N GLY A 184 7.00 -27.96 8.23
CA GLY A 184 6.35 -27.47 7.00
C GLY A 184 6.36 -25.97 6.92
N ALA A 185 6.01 -25.28 8.00
CA ALA A 185 6.09 -23.82 8.09
C ALA A 185 7.53 -23.31 7.91
N ALA A 186 8.52 -23.99 8.51
CA ALA A 186 9.93 -23.65 8.33
C ALA A 186 10.40 -23.87 6.87
N VAL A 187 9.97 -24.94 6.22
CA VAL A 187 10.26 -25.21 4.79
C VAL A 187 9.65 -24.11 3.91
N THR A 188 8.38 -23.77 4.16
CA THR A 188 7.71 -22.67 3.43
C THR A 188 8.48 -21.35 3.59
N MET A 189 8.95 -21.06 4.79
CA MET A 189 9.79 -19.91 5.09
C MET A 189 11.08 -19.89 4.25
N LEU A 190 11.78 -21.05 4.16
CA LEU A 190 13.01 -21.18 3.37
C LEU A 190 12.76 -21.04 1.86
N VAL A 191 11.63 -21.53 1.34
CA VAL A 191 11.22 -21.32 -0.06
C VAL A 191 11.04 -19.83 -0.34
N GLY A 192 10.37 -19.10 0.55
CA GLY A 192 10.25 -17.63 0.46
C GLY A 192 11.63 -16.93 0.47
N GLY A 193 12.54 -17.42 1.30
CA GLY A 193 13.94 -16.97 1.33
C GLY A 193 14.68 -17.19 0.01
N GLY A 194 14.41 -18.31 -0.66
CA GLY A 194 14.91 -18.60 -2.01
C GLY A 194 14.51 -17.54 -3.03
N CYS A 195 13.28 -17.02 -2.96
CA CYS A 195 12.85 -15.89 -3.78
C CYS A 195 13.67 -14.62 -3.51
N TYR A 196 14.08 -14.38 -2.26
CA TYR A 196 14.93 -13.23 -1.95
C TYR A 196 16.31 -13.34 -2.58
N VAL A 197 16.90 -14.54 -2.53
CA VAL A 197 18.18 -14.81 -3.19
C VAL A 197 18.06 -14.63 -4.70
N ALA A 198 17.02 -15.19 -5.32
CA ALA A 198 16.75 -15.03 -6.74
C ALA A 198 16.57 -13.54 -7.14
N GLY A 199 15.84 -12.78 -6.35
CA GLY A 199 15.67 -11.33 -6.55
C GLY A 199 16.99 -10.56 -6.47
N ALA A 200 17.88 -10.93 -5.55
CA ALA A 200 19.21 -10.32 -5.46
C ALA A 200 20.12 -10.69 -6.64
N LEU A 201 20.09 -11.93 -7.06
CA LEU A 201 20.85 -12.36 -8.27
C LEU A 201 20.40 -11.53 -9.49
N LEU A 202 19.11 -11.30 -9.66
CA LEU A 202 18.60 -10.39 -10.69
C LEU A 202 19.10 -8.96 -10.50
N ALA A 203 19.21 -8.48 -9.26
CA ALA A 203 19.74 -7.15 -8.97
C ALA A 203 21.23 -7.02 -9.32
N THR A 204 22.02 -8.11 -9.22
CA THR A 204 23.45 -8.08 -9.58
C THR A 204 23.68 -7.86 -11.08
N VAL A 205 22.73 -8.23 -11.93
CA VAL A 205 22.81 -8.05 -13.40
C VAL A 205 22.69 -6.55 -13.79
N MET A 206 22.26 -5.69 -12.87
CA MET A 206 22.19 -4.24 -13.12
C MET A 206 23.57 -3.59 -13.00
N PRO A 207 23.93 -2.61 -13.87
CA PRO A 207 25.16 -1.82 -13.73
C PRO A 207 25.24 -1.11 -12.38
N LYS A 208 26.48 -0.94 -11.85
CA LYS A 208 26.69 -0.38 -10.50
C LYS A 208 26.15 1.03 -10.34
N ASP A 209 26.19 1.83 -11.39
CA ASP A 209 25.85 3.27 -11.36
C ASP A 209 24.46 3.57 -11.90
N LEU A 210 23.71 2.53 -12.35
CA LEU A 210 22.39 2.69 -12.99
C LEU A 210 21.34 3.33 -12.07
N LEU A 211 21.33 2.98 -10.80
CA LEU A 211 20.25 3.33 -9.87
C LEU A 211 20.56 4.53 -8.97
N GLY A 212 21.75 5.17 -9.14
CA GLY A 212 22.18 6.28 -8.26
C GLY A 212 22.28 5.90 -6.78
N PRO A 213 22.48 6.86 -5.88
CA PRO A 213 22.82 8.23 -6.13
C PRO A 213 24.24 8.38 -6.68
N GLY A 214 24.46 9.36 -7.57
CA GLY A 214 25.81 9.73 -8.00
C GLY A 214 26.64 10.28 -6.83
N GLU A 215 27.98 10.32 -6.99
CA GLU A 215 28.94 10.68 -5.93
C GLU A 215 28.72 12.05 -5.28
N ALA A 216 28.07 13.00 -5.98
CA ALA A 216 27.79 14.33 -5.48
C ALA A 216 26.83 14.40 -4.26
N ARG A 217 26.07 13.34 -3.97
CA ARG A 217 25.05 13.31 -2.88
C ARG A 217 25.52 12.59 -1.61
N ARG A 218 26.74 12.06 -1.59
CA ARG A 218 27.35 11.43 -0.40
C ARG A 218 27.84 12.46 0.66
N ARG A 219 27.17 13.61 0.77
CA ARG A 219 27.53 14.59 1.82
C ARG A 219 27.22 14.01 3.18
N ALA A 220 28.20 14.10 4.08
CA ALA A 220 28.12 13.72 5.47
C ALA A 220 27.22 14.66 6.29
N VAL A 221 25.91 14.61 6.06
CA VAL A 221 24.92 15.19 6.95
C VAL A 221 24.71 14.21 8.11
N ARG A 222 24.55 14.71 9.34
CA ARG A 222 24.34 13.86 10.50
C ARG A 222 23.02 13.13 10.37
N LEU A 223 22.98 11.85 10.74
CA LEU A 223 21.74 11.01 10.67
C LEU A 223 20.59 11.64 11.45
N ALA A 224 20.90 12.32 12.58
CA ALA A 224 19.90 12.99 13.39
C ALA A 224 19.24 14.17 12.66
N ASP A 225 19.99 14.93 11.85
CA ASP A 225 19.46 16.06 11.09
C ASP A 225 18.53 15.58 9.97
N ASP A 226 18.91 14.49 9.29
CA ASP A 226 18.06 13.87 8.26
C ASP A 226 16.77 13.28 8.86
N LEU A 227 16.85 12.64 10.04
CA LEU A 227 15.66 12.13 10.73
C LEU A 227 14.73 13.28 11.16
N ALA A 228 15.29 14.38 11.66
CA ALA A 228 14.52 15.57 12.00
C ALA A 228 13.85 16.18 10.74
N GLU A 229 14.56 16.19 9.61
CA GLU A 229 14.02 16.64 8.32
C GLU A 229 12.84 15.76 7.87
N VAL A 230 12.94 14.42 7.99
CA VAL A 230 11.83 13.51 7.67
C VAL A 230 10.63 13.76 8.58
N LEU A 231 10.83 13.87 9.90
CA LEU A 231 9.76 14.16 10.84
C LEU A 231 9.08 15.50 10.54
N SER A 232 9.87 16.55 10.29
CA SER A 232 9.34 17.85 9.90
C SER A 232 8.60 17.78 8.56
N GLY A 233 9.10 16.97 7.62
CA GLY A 233 8.48 16.69 6.34
C GLY A 233 7.14 15.97 6.46
N LEU A 234 7.04 14.97 7.35
CA LEU A 234 5.76 14.28 7.66
C LEU A 234 4.74 15.24 8.27
N VAL A 235 5.17 16.05 9.24
CA VAL A 235 4.31 17.08 9.85
C VAL A 235 3.87 18.10 8.81
N ALA A 236 4.77 18.54 7.93
CA ALA A 236 4.43 19.46 6.84
C ALA A 236 3.45 18.82 5.85
N GLY A 237 3.66 17.54 5.47
CA GLY A 237 2.74 16.78 4.63
C GLY A 237 1.36 16.61 5.28
N ALA A 238 1.31 16.27 6.56
CA ALA A 238 0.08 16.17 7.33
C ALA A 238 -0.67 17.51 7.37
N ARG A 239 0.01 18.60 7.71
CA ARG A 239 -0.57 19.97 7.72
C ARG A 239 -1.08 20.37 6.35
N TYR A 240 -0.35 20.03 5.29
CA TYR A 240 -0.74 20.32 3.91
C TYR A 240 -2.05 19.62 3.53
N VAL A 241 -2.18 18.32 3.83
CA VAL A 241 -3.39 17.54 3.55
C VAL A 241 -4.58 18.03 4.37
N LEU A 242 -4.38 18.27 5.68
CA LEU A 242 -5.44 18.68 6.59
C LEU A 242 -6.07 20.03 6.21
N LYS A 243 -5.31 20.92 5.55
CA LYS A 243 -5.82 22.21 5.06
C LYS A 243 -6.65 22.09 3.78
N ARG A 244 -6.55 20.99 3.04
CA ARG A 244 -7.22 20.79 1.76
C ARG A 244 -8.39 19.81 1.91
N ARG A 245 -9.60 20.22 1.53
CA ARG A 245 -10.84 19.47 1.78
C ARG A 245 -10.84 18.08 1.13
N ALA A 246 -10.54 17.98 -0.18
CA ALA A 246 -10.59 16.71 -0.91
C ALA A 246 -9.49 15.72 -0.46
N PRO A 247 -8.20 16.07 -0.36
CA PRO A 247 -7.17 15.19 0.18
C PRO A 247 -7.43 14.75 1.61
N ARG A 248 -7.90 15.65 2.49
CA ARG A 248 -8.23 15.34 3.88
C ARG A 248 -9.35 14.30 3.99
N SER A 249 -10.42 14.47 3.22
CA SER A 249 -11.54 13.52 3.24
C SER A 249 -11.16 12.16 2.65
N ALA A 250 -10.33 12.11 1.59
CA ALA A 250 -9.82 10.86 1.04
C ALA A 250 -8.94 10.10 2.05
N LEU A 251 -8.06 10.82 2.75
CA LEU A 251 -7.24 10.26 3.83
C LEU A 251 -8.11 9.72 4.97
N PHE A 252 -9.14 10.49 5.39
CA PHE A 252 -10.10 10.04 6.39
C PHE A 252 -10.82 8.75 5.97
N ALA A 253 -11.36 8.68 4.75
CA ALA A 253 -12.08 7.50 4.27
C ALA A 253 -11.21 6.24 4.29
N THR A 254 -9.97 6.34 3.79
CA THR A 254 -9.05 5.20 3.76
C THR A 254 -8.62 4.76 5.15
N SER A 255 -8.33 5.71 6.04
CA SER A 255 -7.92 5.41 7.42
C SER A 255 -9.07 4.85 8.23
N ALA A 256 -10.28 5.39 8.09
CA ALA A 256 -11.47 4.87 8.73
C ALA A 256 -11.80 3.45 8.26
N TYR A 257 -11.69 3.21 6.93
CA TYR A 257 -11.85 1.87 6.38
C TYR A 257 -10.85 0.89 7.01
N SER A 258 -9.57 1.24 7.02
CA SER A 258 -8.52 0.39 7.58
C SER A 258 -8.72 0.10 9.05
N PHE A 259 -9.09 1.12 9.84
CA PHE A 259 -9.36 1.00 11.27
C PHE A 259 -10.52 0.03 11.57
N LEU A 260 -11.62 0.15 10.83
CA LEU A 260 -12.81 -0.71 10.99
C LEU A 260 -12.62 -2.11 10.40
N PHE A 261 -11.75 -2.24 9.40
CA PHE A 261 -11.47 -3.54 8.79
C PHE A 261 -10.54 -4.42 9.64
N GLY A 262 -9.62 -3.83 10.41
CA GLY A 262 -8.70 -4.55 11.28
C GLY A 262 -9.38 -5.54 12.22
N PRO A 263 -10.35 -5.11 13.03
CA PRO A 263 -11.11 -6.00 13.91
C PRO A 263 -11.86 -7.11 13.17
N LEU A 264 -12.47 -6.83 12.03
CA LEU A 264 -13.18 -7.86 11.25
C LEU A 264 -12.23 -8.95 10.74
N PHE A 265 -11.04 -8.59 10.31
CA PHE A 265 -10.06 -9.57 9.87
C PHE A 265 -9.60 -10.45 11.03
N LEU A 266 -9.22 -9.85 12.17
CA LEU A 266 -8.82 -10.60 13.37
C LEU A 266 -9.93 -11.53 13.82
N MET A 267 -11.16 -11.02 13.92
CA MET A 267 -12.33 -11.79 14.30
C MET A 267 -12.58 -12.95 13.33
N THR A 268 -12.43 -12.75 12.03
CA THR A 268 -12.61 -13.80 11.03
C THR A 268 -11.63 -14.95 11.25
N VAL A 269 -10.37 -14.67 11.52
CA VAL A 269 -9.37 -15.70 11.83
C VAL A 269 -9.76 -16.47 13.09
N LEU A 270 -10.19 -15.76 14.14
CA LEU A 270 -10.66 -16.38 15.39
C LEU A 270 -11.87 -17.28 15.17
N LEU A 271 -12.86 -16.80 14.40
CA LEU A 271 -14.08 -17.55 14.10
C LEU A 271 -13.79 -18.87 13.38
N TYR A 272 -12.98 -18.84 12.31
CA TYR A 272 -12.65 -20.06 11.59
C TYR A 272 -11.95 -21.05 12.49
N ARG A 273 -11.07 -20.61 13.36
CA ARG A 273 -10.29 -21.48 14.19
C ARG A 273 -10.99 -21.99 15.43
N ASN A 274 -11.66 -21.09 16.18
CA ASN A 274 -12.16 -21.38 17.52
C ASN A 274 -13.67 -21.64 17.55
N TYR A 275 -14.43 -21.14 16.57
CA TYR A 275 -15.89 -21.27 16.52
C TYR A 275 -16.37 -22.26 15.46
N PHE A 276 -15.94 -22.13 14.19
CA PHE A 276 -16.41 -23.03 13.12
C PHE A 276 -15.73 -24.40 13.15
N TYR A 277 -14.44 -24.44 13.46
CA TYR A 277 -13.64 -25.68 13.44
C TYR A 277 -12.81 -25.86 14.72
N PRO A 278 -13.45 -25.89 15.92
CA PRO A 278 -12.71 -26.04 17.17
C PRO A 278 -11.97 -27.40 17.19
N GLY A 279 -10.67 -27.37 17.43
CA GLY A 279 -9.80 -28.53 17.43
C GLY A 279 -9.39 -29.08 16.06
N HIS A 280 -9.94 -28.57 14.96
CA HIS A 280 -9.61 -29.00 13.59
C HIS A 280 -8.81 -27.93 12.85
N VAL A 281 -7.59 -27.69 13.30
CA VAL A 281 -6.74 -26.56 12.85
C VAL A 281 -6.47 -26.59 11.35
N THR A 282 -6.18 -27.76 10.77
CA THR A 282 -5.91 -27.93 9.33
C THR A 282 -7.14 -27.58 8.47
N VAL A 283 -8.33 -27.93 8.95
CA VAL A 283 -9.59 -27.57 8.27
C VAL A 283 -9.84 -26.08 8.36
N ALA A 284 -9.64 -25.47 9.53
CA ALA A 284 -9.74 -24.02 9.72
C ALA A 284 -8.78 -23.28 8.80
N GLU A 285 -7.53 -23.72 8.71
CA GLU A 285 -6.50 -23.14 7.86
C GLU A 285 -6.88 -23.21 6.37
N SER A 286 -7.37 -24.35 5.88
CA SER A 286 -7.79 -24.50 4.49
C SER A 286 -8.94 -23.56 4.13
N HIS A 287 -9.87 -23.30 5.04
CA HIS A 287 -10.97 -22.36 4.84
C HIS A 287 -10.48 -20.90 4.88
N VAL A 288 -9.54 -20.55 5.76
CA VAL A 288 -8.91 -19.23 5.74
C VAL A 288 -8.05 -19.05 4.48
N GLY A 289 -7.43 -20.13 3.99
CA GLY A 289 -6.79 -20.14 2.68
C GLY A 289 -7.78 -19.83 1.54
N THR A 290 -8.94 -20.49 1.54
CA THR A 290 -10.03 -20.19 0.58
C THR A 290 -10.51 -18.74 0.70
N LEU A 291 -10.67 -18.24 1.92
CA LEU A 291 -11.00 -16.85 2.19
C LEU A 291 -9.93 -15.90 1.62
N ALA A 292 -8.65 -16.21 1.79
CA ALA A 292 -7.56 -15.41 1.24
C ALA A 292 -7.59 -15.35 -0.30
N VAL A 293 -7.88 -16.48 -0.96
CA VAL A 293 -8.06 -16.53 -2.42
C VAL A 293 -9.25 -15.67 -2.87
N LEU A 294 -10.41 -15.80 -2.22
CA LEU A 294 -11.59 -15.01 -2.54
C LEU A 294 -11.34 -13.50 -2.28
N SER A 295 -10.63 -13.18 -1.19
CA SER A 295 -10.22 -11.81 -0.88
C SER A 295 -9.29 -11.24 -1.96
N ALA A 296 -8.34 -12.04 -2.46
CA ALA A 296 -7.46 -11.65 -3.56
C ALA A 296 -8.24 -11.43 -4.87
N ILE A 297 -9.24 -12.25 -5.16
CA ILE A 297 -10.14 -12.05 -6.30
C ILE A 297 -10.91 -10.73 -6.12
N GLY A 298 -11.46 -10.46 -4.94
CA GLY A 298 -12.13 -9.19 -4.62
C GLY A 298 -11.21 -7.98 -4.84
N TYR A 299 -9.95 -8.09 -4.41
CA TYR A 299 -8.91 -7.07 -4.63
C TYR A 299 -8.68 -6.79 -6.13
N VAL A 300 -8.55 -7.83 -6.94
CA VAL A 300 -8.37 -7.70 -8.41
C VAL A 300 -9.63 -7.14 -9.07
N CYS A 301 -10.81 -7.62 -8.70
CA CYS A 301 -12.09 -7.11 -9.20
C CYS A 301 -12.25 -5.61 -8.93
N ALA A 302 -11.81 -5.12 -7.77
CA ALA A 302 -11.83 -3.70 -7.46
C ALA A 302 -10.99 -2.88 -8.45
N ALA A 303 -9.79 -3.37 -8.83
CA ALA A 303 -8.95 -2.69 -9.80
C ALA A 303 -9.56 -2.63 -11.20
N LEU A 304 -10.40 -3.62 -11.56
CA LEU A 304 -11.11 -3.66 -12.83
C LEU A 304 -12.39 -2.82 -12.82
N ILE A 305 -13.12 -2.80 -11.70
CA ILE A 305 -14.45 -2.16 -11.59
C ILE A 305 -14.31 -0.66 -11.25
N THR A 306 -13.35 -0.26 -10.43
CA THR A 306 -13.22 1.12 -9.97
C THR A 306 -13.01 2.14 -11.10
N PRO A 307 -12.11 1.92 -12.09
CA PRO A 307 -11.92 2.90 -13.16
C PRO A 307 -13.18 3.15 -14.03
N PRO A 308 -13.93 2.14 -14.50
CA PRO A 308 -15.18 2.41 -15.20
C PRO A 308 -16.27 3.00 -14.31
N ALA A 309 -16.40 2.55 -13.05
CA ALA A 309 -17.38 3.08 -12.12
C ALA A 309 -17.20 4.57 -11.85
N THR A 310 -15.95 5.03 -11.68
CA THR A 310 -15.63 6.45 -11.45
C THR A 310 -15.77 7.33 -12.69
N ARG A 311 -16.07 6.76 -13.87
CA ARG A 311 -16.49 7.54 -15.06
C ARG A 311 -17.97 7.90 -15.04
N HIS A 312 -18.80 7.07 -14.39
CA HIS A 312 -20.26 7.25 -14.30
C HIS A 312 -20.69 7.83 -12.95
N LEU A 313 -19.95 7.54 -11.91
CA LEU A 313 -20.20 8.03 -10.55
C LEU A 313 -19.08 9.00 -10.15
N SER A 314 -19.41 10.04 -9.40
CA SER A 314 -18.38 10.89 -8.81
C SER A 314 -17.50 10.07 -7.84
N LYS A 315 -16.22 10.42 -7.72
CA LYS A 315 -15.29 9.78 -6.78
C LYS A 315 -15.83 9.79 -5.34
N ARG A 316 -16.54 10.88 -4.99
CA ARG A 316 -17.23 11.03 -3.71
C ARG A 316 -18.33 9.97 -3.55
N ALA A 317 -19.20 9.83 -4.54
CA ALA A 317 -20.28 8.84 -4.51
C ALA A 317 -19.75 7.41 -4.46
N TRP A 318 -18.68 7.12 -5.22
CA TRP A 318 -18.06 5.79 -5.25
C TRP A 318 -17.46 5.38 -3.91
N ILE A 319 -16.67 6.25 -3.26
CA ILE A 319 -16.11 5.97 -1.92
C ILE A 319 -17.24 5.78 -0.91
N THR A 320 -18.26 6.66 -0.92
CA THR A 320 -19.39 6.55 -0.01
C THR A 320 -20.14 5.22 -0.21
N LEU A 321 -20.39 4.83 -1.46
CA LEU A 321 -21.03 3.56 -1.80
C LEU A 321 -20.21 2.38 -1.24
N MET A 322 -18.89 2.39 -1.39
CA MET A 322 -18.04 1.31 -0.88
C MET A 322 -18.00 1.24 0.65
N LEU A 323 -18.07 2.38 1.34
CA LEU A 323 -18.21 2.42 2.80
C LEU A 323 -19.59 1.89 3.25
N VAL A 324 -20.65 2.25 2.55
CA VAL A 324 -22.00 1.72 2.82
C VAL A 324 -22.06 0.22 2.56
N VAL A 325 -21.51 -0.26 1.44
CA VAL A 325 -21.40 -1.70 1.14
C VAL A 325 -20.67 -2.43 2.24
N ALA A 326 -19.55 -1.90 2.73
CA ALA A 326 -18.80 -2.52 3.83
C ALA A 326 -19.65 -2.57 5.12
N GLY A 327 -20.37 -1.49 5.46
CA GLY A 327 -21.27 -1.47 6.62
C GLY A 327 -22.42 -2.47 6.52
N VAL A 328 -23.07 -2.54 5.35
CA VAL A 328 -24.17 -3.49 5.11
C VAL A 328 -23.65 -4.94 5.11
N VAL A 329 -22.52 -5.21 4.47
CA VAL A 329 -21.90 -6.55 4.47
C VAL A 329 -21.55 -6.98 5.89
N ALA A 330 -20.98 -6.10 6.70
CA ALA A 330 -20.72 -6.39 8.10
C ALA A 330 -22.01 -6.67 8.88
N ALA A 331 -23.03 -5.83 8.72
CA ALA A 331 -24.30 -5.97 9.45
C ALA A 331 -25.09 -7.23 9.03
N VAL A 332 -25.16 -7.53 7.71
CA VAL A 332 -26.03 -8.61 7.22
C VAL A 332 -25.29 -9.95 7.23
N LEU A 333 -24.09 -10.02 6.66
CA LEU A 333 -23.36 -11.28 6.55
C LEU A 333 -22.48 -11.56 7.80
N GLY A 334 -21.91 -10.50 8.41
CA GLY A 334 -21.09 -10.64 9.59
C GLY A 334 -21.86 -11.15 10.81
N GLU A 335 -23.11 -10.72 11.00
CA GLU A 335 -23.97 -11.16 12.11
C GLU A 335 -24.51 -12.59 11.94
N THR A 336 -24.43 -13.18 10.73
CA THR A 336 -24.91 -14.55 10.53
C THR A 336 -24.06 -15.60 11.22
N PHE A 337 -22.79 -15.29 11.51
CA PHE A 337 -21.78 -16.22 12.01
C PHE A 337 -21.77 -17.55 11.25
N ASN A 338 -21.91 -17.46 9.92
CA ASN A 338 -21.92 -18.60 9.02
C ASN A 338 -20.62 -18.65 8.21
N GLN A 339 -19.97 -19.80 8.14
CA GLN A 339 -18.70 -19.97 7.46
C GLN A 339 -18.73 -19.54 5.97
N PHE A 340 -19.79 -19.84 5.25
CA PHE A 340 -19.94 -19.44 3.84
C PHE A 340 -20.24 -17.95 3.72
N GLY A 341 -20.99 -17.38 4.66
CA GLY A 341 -21.20 -15.93 4.75
C GLY A 341 -19.90 -15.17 4.91
N TYR A 342 -18.98 -15.68 5.73
CA TYR A 342 -17.65 -15.06 5.91
C TYR A 342 -16.74 -15.16 4.69
N LEU A 343 -16.91 -16.15 3.81
CA LEU A 343 -16.23 -16.18 2.51
C LEU A 343 -16.70 -15.01 1.62
N ALA A 344 -18.02 -14.75 1.60
CA ALA A 344 -18.57 -13.59 0.88
C ALA A 344 -18.14 -12.26 1.52
N VAL A 345 -18.09 -12.19 2.87
CA VAL A 345 -17.53 -11.03 3.58
C VAL A 345 -16.11 -10.75 3.12
N GLY A 346 -15.23 -11.76 3.06
CA GLY A 346 -13.86 -11.59 2.61
C GLY A 346 -13.78 -10.99 1.20
N PHE A 347 -14.49 -11.55 0.25
CA PHE A 347 -14.52 -11.03 -1.13
C PHE A 347 -15.01 -9.57 -1.20
N LEU A 348 -16.19 -9.29 -0.63
CA LEU A 348 -16.82 -7.97 -0.71
C LEU A 348 -16.06 -6.90 0.06
N MET A 349 -15.52 -7.23 1.23
CA MET A 349 -14.73 -6.30 2.03
C MET A 349 -13.42 -5.93 1.35
N TYR A 350 -12.71 -6.89 0.73
CA TYR A 350 -11.48 -6.57 0.01
C TYR A 350 -11.75 -5.81 -1.29
N LEU A 351 -12.86 -6.10 -1.97
CA LEU A 351 -13.31 -5.32 -3.12
C LEU A 351 -13.59 -3.87 -2.72
N ALA A 352 -14.36 -3.64 -1.66
CA ALA A 352 -14.67 -2.30 -1.18
C ALA A 352 -13.40 -1.57 -0.69
N ARG A 353 -12.55 -2.25 0.09
CA ARG A 353 -11.29 -1.70 0.60
C ARG A 353 -10.39 -1.18 -0.52
N GLN A 354 -10.17 -2.02 -1.53
CA GLN A 354 -9.29 -1.67 -2.64
C GLN A 354 -9.90 -0.58 -3.51
N SER A 355 -11.21 -0.58 -3.71
CA SER A 355 -11.93 0.48 -4.42
C SER A 355 -11.77 1.84 -3.72
N VAL A 356 -11.91 1.88 -2.39
CA VAL A 356 -11.66 3.09 -1.58
C VAL A 356 -10.20 3.52 -1.71
N ALA A 357 -9.24 2.59 -1.61
CA ALA A 357 -7.81 2.90 -1.71
C ALA A 357 -7.44 3.49 -3.08
N ILE A 358 -7.86 2.86 -4.18
CA ILE A 358 -7.58 3.34 -5.56
C ILE A 358 -8.15 4.75 -5.74
N THR A 359 -9.40 4.97 -5.34
CA THR A 359 -10.06 6.26 -5.53
C THR A 359 -9.44 7.34 -4.66
N SER A 360 -9.08 7.03 -3.41
CA SER A 360 -8.41 7.95 -2.49
C SER A 360 -7.03 8.35 -2.99
N VAL A 361 -6.23 7.38 -3.46
CA VAL A 361 -4.91 7.65 -4.07
C VAL A 361 -5.06 8.56 -5.29
N THR A 362 -6.07 8.35 -6.12
CA THR A 362 -6.36 9.21 -7.27
C THR A 362 -6.67 10.65 -6.83
N ILE A 363 -7.53 10.83 -5.81
CA ILE A 363 -7.84 12.17 -5.25
C ILE A 363 -6.58 12.84 -4.70
N LEU A 364 -5.72 12.09 -4.00
CA LEU A 364 -4.45 12.60 -3.48
C LEU A 364 -3.51 13.01 -4.61
N GLN A 365 -3.38 12.20 -5.68
CA GLN A 365 -2.52 12.51 -6.83
C GLN A 365 -2.96 13.77 -7.58
N GLU A 366 -4.26 13.98 -7.71
CA GLU A 366 -4.84 15.15 -8.38
C GLU A 366 -4.81 16.41 -7.51
N GLY A 367 -4.95 16.26 -6.19
CA GLY A 367 -5.10 17.39 -5.26
C GLY A 367 -3.80 17.87 -4.59
N ILE A 368 -2.65 17.23 -4.88
CA ILE A 368 -1.38 17.52 -4.21
C ILE A 368 -0.33 17.98 -5.22
N GLU A 369 0.30 19.12 -4.93
CA GLU A 369 1.43 19.64 -5.68
C GLU A 369 2.63 18.69 -5.65
N ASP A 370 3.38 18.60 -6.75
CA ASP A 370 4.49 17.65 -6.92
C ASP A 370 5.52 17.71 -5.78
N GLY A 371 5.83 18.90 -5.25
CA GLY A 371 6.78 19.09 -4.16
C GLY A 371 6.35 18.50 -2.81
N PHE A 372 5.05 18.24 -2.60
CA PHE A 372 4.52 17.65 -1.37
C PHE A 372 4.12 16.17 -1.53
N ARG A 373 4.06 15.67 -2.77
CA ARG A 373 3.53 14.34 -3.09
C ARG A 373 4.19 13.22 -2.27
N GLY A 374 5.52 13.17 -2.24
CA GLY A 374 6.26 12.15 -1.48
C GLY A 374 5.97 12.17 0.02
N ARG A 375 5.91 13.36 0.63
CA ARG A 375 5.64 13.55 2.07
C ARG A 375 4.21 13.14 2.43
N VAL A 376 3.26 13.46 1.57
CA VAL A 376 1.84 13.10 1.79
C VAL A 376 1.62 11.61 1.61
N PHE A 377 2.22 10.97 0.62
CA PHE A 377 2.09 9.51 0.45
C PHE A 377 2.78 8.73 1.56
N ALA A 378 3.91 9.18 2.07
CA ALA A 378 4.53 8.59 3.25
C ALA A 378 3.62 8.69 4.49
N PHE A 379 2.96 9.83 4.68
CA PHE A 379 1.98 10.02 5.76
C PHE A 379 0.72 9.15 5.55
N TYR A 380 0.22 9.05 4.32
CA TYR A 380 -0.89 8.17 3.94
C TYR A 380 -0.60 6.71 4.27
N ASP A 381 0.54 6.18 3.84
CA ASP A 381 0.94 4.79 4.10
C ASP A 381 1.09 4.50 5.60
N MET A 382 1.70 5.43 6.33
CA MET A 382 1.85 5.33 7.79
C MET A 382 0.48 5.26 8.47
N LEU A 383 -0.41 6.18 8.15
CA LEU A 383 -1.72 6.26 8.78
C LEU A 383 -2.61 5.06 8.42
N TYR A 384 -2.57 4.62 7.16
CA TYR A 384 -3.32 3.48 6.66
C TYR A 384 -2.99 2.18 7.40
N ASN A 385 -1.69 1.87 7.57
CA ASN A 385 -1.25 0.66 8.25
C ASN A 385 -1.39 0.77 9.79
N ALA A 386 -1.12 1.96 10.36
CA ALA A 386 -1.33 2.20 11.79
C ALA A 386 -2.80 2.06 12.16
N ALA A 387 -3.72 2.65 11.40
CA ALA A 387 -5.16 2.56 11.65
C ALA A 387 -5.63 1.10 11.66
N TYR A 388 -5.12 0.28 10.74
CA TYR A 388 -5.43 -1.15 10.64
C TYR A 388 -5.01 -1.91 11.91
N ALA A 389 -3.76 -1.72 12.35
CA ALA A 389 -3.24 -2.38 13.55
C ALA A 389 -3.90 -1.87 14.83
N ILE A 390 -4.13 -0.57 14.95
CA ILE A 390 -4.79 0.06 16.10
C ILE A 390 -6.24 -0.41 16.20
N GLY A 391 -6.97 -0.47 15.09
CA GLY A 391 -8.34 -0.99 15.06
C GLY A 391 -8.40 -2.43 15.55
N ALA A 392 -7.56 -3.32 15.02
CA ALA A 392 -7.49 -4.70 15.49
C ALA A 392 -7.17 -4.80 16.99
N ALA A 393 -6.19 -4.04 17.48
CA ALA A 393 -5.77 -4.05 18.88
C ALA A 393 -6.84 -3.51 19.83
N LEU A 394 -7.48 -2.40 19.45
CA LEU A 394 -8.51 -1.77 20.28
C LEU A 394 -9.73 -2.68 20.48
N PHE A 395 -10.21 -3.26 19.38
CA PHE A 395 -11.39 -4.13 19.43
C PHE A 395 -11.10 -5.51 20.00
N ALA A 396 -9.85 -5.98 19.95
CA ALA A 396 -9.45 -7.28 20.52
C ALA A 396 -9.78 -7.38 22.03
N VAL A 397 -9.77 -6.25 22.74
CA VAL A 397 -10.12 -6.20 24.17
C VAL A 397 -11.58 -6.58 24.43
N PHE A 398 -12.45 -6.32 23.44
CA PHE A 398 -13.90 -6.57 23.52
C PHE A 398 -14.33 -7.84 22.78
N MET A 399 -13.41 -8.56 22.15
CA MET A 399 -13.71 -9.79 21.43
C MET A 399 -13.79 -10.98 22.38
N ALA A 400 -14.76 -11.86 22.12
CA ALA A 400 -14.79 -13.17 22.74
C ALA A 400 -13.61 -14.04 22.24
N SER A 401 -13.16 -15.01 23.05
CA SER A 401 -12.03 -15.88 22.73
C SER A 401 -12.28 -16.76 21.49
N ASP A 402 -13.53 -17.08 21.20
CA ASP A 402 -13.96 -17.82 20.02
C ASP A 402 -14.15 -16.93 18.77
N GLY A 403 -14.02 -15.62 18.93
CA GLY A 403 -14.26 -14.64 17.88
C GLY A 403 -15.73 -14.28 17.64
N LYS A 404 -16.69 -14.99 18.28
CA LYS A 404 -18.13 -14.69 18.11
C LYS A 404 -18.54 -13.48 18.95
N SER A 405 -18.47 -12.31 18.36
CA SER A 405 -18.70 -11.04 19.04
C SER A 405 -19.71 -10.16 18.28
N PRO A 406 -21.03 -10.41 18.41
CA PRO A 406 -22.07 -9.64 17.72
C PRO A 406 -21.95 -8.12 17.96
N VAL A 407 -21.64 -7.74 19.20
CA VAL A 407 -21.46 -6.33 19.56
C VAL A 407 -20.32 -5.68 18.75
N VAL A 408 -19.20 -6.38 18.57
CA VAL A 408 -18.08 -5.87 17.77
C VAL A 408 -18.51 -5.72 16.32
N VAL A 409 -19.23 -6.70 15.76
CA VAL A 409 -19.74 -6.63 14.38
C VAL A 409 -20.68 -5.45 14.22
N ALA A 410 -21.65 -5.29 15.15
CA ALA A 410 -22.61 -4.19 15.10
C ALA A 410 -21.93 -2.81 15.21
N VAL A 411 -20.96 -2.66 16.12
CA VAL A 411 -20.20 -1.41 16.27
C VAL A 411 -19.37 -1.10 15.03
N VAL A 412 -18.73 -2.11 14.43
CA VAL A 412 -17.94 -1.93 13.21
C VAL A 412 -18.86 -1.59 12.02
N ALA A 413 -20.00 -2.28 11.88
CA ALA A 413 -20.98 -2.00 10.84
C ALA A 413 -21.52 -0.56 10.96
N ALA A 414 -21.93 -0.15 12.16
CA ALA A 414 -22.34 1.22 12.42
C ALA A 414 -21.20 2.22 12.14
N GLY A 415 -19.97 1.88 12.52
CA GLY A 415 -18.79 2.68 12.25
C GLY A 415 -18.58 2.93 10.75
N PHE A 416 -18.75 1.93 9.89
CA PHE A 416 -18.68 2.10 8.44
C PHE A 416 -19.78 3.02 7.91
N LEU A 417 -21.01 2.91 8.41
CA LEU A 417 -22.11 3.78 7.99
C LEU A 417 -21.87 5.23 8.46
N VAL A 418 -21.41 5.40 9.71
CA VAL A 418 -21.01 6.72 10.23
C VAL A 418 -19.87 7.31 9.41
N ALA A 419 -18.85 6.49 9.05
CA ALA A 419 -17.75 6.93 8.21
C ALA A 419 -18.23 7.33 6.81
N ALA A 420 -19.22 6.62 6.24
CA ALA A 420 -19.82 6.96 4.96
C ALA A 420 -20.51 8.33 4.99
N VAL A 421 -21.31 8.59 6.03
CA VAL A 421 -21.98 9.88 6.25
C VAL A 421 -20.96 10.99 6.49
N ALA A 422 -20.00 10.77 7.39
CA ALA A 422 -18.95 11.74 7.69
C ALA A 422 -18.11 12.09 6.45
N TYR A 423 -17.76 11.08 5.65
CA TYR A 423 -17.06 11.28 4.39
C TYR A 423 -17.92 12.08 3.40
N TRP A 424 -19.20 11.69 3.23
CA TRP A 424 -20.13 12.40 2.34
C TRP A 424 -20.24 13.88 2.70
N LEU A 425 -20.38 14.22 3.95
CA LEU A 425 -20.49 15.61 4.42
C LEU A 425 -19.16 16.39 4.29
N SER A 426 -18.03 15.72 4.50
CA SER A 426 -16.71 16.36 4.47
C SER A 426 -16.14 16.54 3.09
N ALA A 427 -16.41 15.65 2.13
CA ALA A 427 -15.77 15.63 0.83
C ALA A 427 -16.17 16.76 -0.13
N GLY A 428 -17.30 17.43 0.09
CA GLY A 428 -17.75 18.51 -0.80
C GLY A 428 -18.10 18.03 -2.22
N PRO A 429 -18.76 18.84 -3.06
CA PRO A 429 -18.98 18.52 -4.46
C PRO A 429 -17.65 18.41 -5.20
N SER A 430 -17.51 17.38 -6.02
CA SER A 430 -16.34 17.21 -6.89
C SER A 430 -16.40 18.19 -8.06
N PRO A 431 -15.27 18.77 -8.51
CA PRO A 431 -15.22 19.64 -9.69
C PRO A 431 -15.70 18.98 -10.98
N VAL A 432 -15.96 17.68 -10.99
CA VAL A 432 -16.38 16.87 -12.15
C VAL A 432 -17.90 16.95 -12.41
N ASP A 433 -18.65 17.59 -11.52
CA ASP A 433 -20.10 17.81 -11.74
C ASP A 433 -20.34 19.03 -12.66
N GLY A 434 -19.65 19.11 -13.81
CA GLY A 434 -20.11 19.88 -14.98
C GLY A 434 -20.10 21.41 -14.86
N SER A 435 -19.45 22.00 -13.87
CA SER A 435 -19.21 23.46 -13.86
C SER A 435 -17.79 23.75 -14.33
N PRO A 436 -17.62 24.55 -15.38
CA PRO A 436 -16.29 25.06 -15.71
C PRO A 436 -15.72 25.79 -14.47
N PRO A 437 -14.39 25.79 -14.28
CA PRO A 437 -13.80 26.55 -13.18
C PRO A 437 -14.33 27.95 -13.26
N ALA A 438 -14.83 28.48 -12.14
CA ALA A 438 -15.32 29.84 -12.05
C ALA A 438 -14.18 30.73 -12.56
N GLY A 439 -14.34 31.17 -13.78
CA GLY A 439 -13.39 32.03 -14.45
C GLY A 439 -13.21 33.27 -13.58
N GLY A 440 -11.96 33.58 -13.26
CA GLY A 440 -11.62 34.88 -12.78
C GLY A 440 -12.29 35.90 -13.71
N SER A 441 -13.17 36.71 -13.16
CA SER A 441 -13.76 37.82 -13.84
C SER A 441 -12.65 38.67 -14.45
N PRO A 442 -12.66 38.95 -15.74
CA PRO A 442 -11.75 39.94 -16.31
C PRO A 442 -12.36 41.33 -16.07
N ALA A 443 -12.38 41.73 -14.82
CA ALA A 443 -12.77 43.08 -14.44
C ALA A 443 -11.52 43.77 -13.86
N ASP A 444 -10.60 44.13 -14.73
CA ASP A 444 -9.62 45.19 -14.60
C ASP A 444 -8.85 45.38 -15.92
N ALA A 445 -9.59 45.48 -17.02
CA ALA A 445 -9.07 46.14 -18.18
C ALA A 445 -9.55 47.60 -18.12
N SER A 446 -8.73 48.45 -17.53
CA SER A 446 -8.87 49.89 -17.60
C SER A 446 -8.90 50.30 -19.07
N PRO A 447 -9.81 51.18 -19.49
CA PRO A 447 -9.89 51.60 -20.88
C PRO A 447 -8.69 52.46 -21.25
N ALA A 448 -8.08 52.07 -22.33
CA ALA A 448 -6.99 52.78 -22.99
C ALA A 448 -7.37 54.22 -23.29
N ASP A 449 -6.46 55.08 -22.97
CA ASP A 449 -6.40 56.51 -23.33
C ASP A 449 -6.24 56.63 -24.83
N THR A 450 -7.24 57.21 -25.47
CA THR A 450 -7.23 57.63 -26.88
C THR A 450 -6.77 59.05 -26.93
N SER A 451 -5.60 59.30 -27.52
CA SER A 451 -5.30 60.64 -28.05
C SER A 451 -4.40 60.56 -29.28
N PRO A 452 -4.59 61.44 -30.24
CA PRO A 452 -4.21 61.20 -31.62
C PRO A 452 -3.00 62.04 -32.09
N ALA A 453 -2.44 61.57 -33.18
CA ALA A 453 -1.78 62.30 -34.24
C ALA A 453 -0.59 63.26 -33.95
N GLY A 454 0.46 63.03 -34.69
CA GLY A 454 1.32 64.15 -35.03
C GLY A 454 2.73 63.77 -35.51
N ARG A 455 2.86 63.59 -36.85
CA ARG A 455 4.01 64.05 -37.67
C ARG A 455 5.34 63.27 -37.57
N SER A 456 5.63 62.56 -38.64
CA SER A 456 6.98 62.46 -39.21
C SER A 456 7.47 63.88 -39.63
N PRO A 457 8.76 64.15 -39.81
CA PRO A 457 9.53 63.53 -40.87
C PRO A 457 11.08 63.38 -40.64
N SER A 458 11.62 62.62 -41.56
CA SER A 458 12.91 62.71 -42.26
C SER A 458 14.23 62.75 -41.48
N ALA A 459 15.03 61.74 -41.77
CA ALA A 459 16.23 61.76 -42.62
C ALA A 459 17.57 62.11 -41.97
N GLU A 460 18.56 61.47 -42.48
CA GLU A 460 20.01 61.71 -42.50
C GLU A 460 20.82 61.05 -41.39
N ALA A 461 21.48 60.01 -41.74
CA ALA A 461 22.71 59.91 -42.54
C ALA A 461 23.98 59.84 -41.68
N GLN A 462 24.72 58.86 -41.94
CA GLN A 462 26.17 58.82 -42.05
C GLN A 462 27.04 58.42 -40.84
N ARG A 463 27.69 57.29 -41.04
CA ARG A 463 29.14 57.07 -41.00
C ARG A 463 29.80 57.18 -39.62
N SER A 464 30.56 56.34 -39.20
CA SER A 464 31.78 55.71 -39.62
C SER A 464 32.56 55.21 -38.40
N SER A 465 33.17 54.08 -38.59
CA SER A 465 34.52 53.72 -38.10
C SER A 465 34.85 53.77 -36.61
N SER A 466 35.05 52.75 -35.98
CA SER A 466 36.34 52.10 -35.68
C SER A 466 36.17 50.72 -35.11
#